data_13422b00bdc90d0f0f3aacacf46346b9
#
_entry.id   13422b00bdc90d0f0f3aacacf46346b9
#
_cell.length_a   1.000
_cell.length_b   1.000
_cell.length_c   1.000
_cell.angle_alpha   90.00
_cell.angle_beta   90.00
_cell.angle_gamma   90.00
#
_symmetry.space_group_name_H-M   'P 1'
#
loop_
_entity.id
_entity.type
_entity.pdbx_description
1 polymer ?
#
loop_
_entity_poly.entity_id
_entity_poly.type
_entity_poly.pdbx_seq_one_letter_code
_entity_poly.pdbx_strand_id
1 'polypeptide(L)'
;MYTTGLEDTEIKELSNRLKTHSRSGKDRFMLFTDVLVEYVGSGEWKNRSPAFLAMCAKASFLRGMYGYNQILAKDMLNLTARGYAAAAYCRQSLDPRWLNNLRNITNQTWQAKDYIAFAELSGQLASVLIDLGYTDHAKEVASASIERVTQATAKDTDIRNMVQAALLRARIILASIAVSSESREEALIRLDSAQDTATHLDHQLALTDIKFYRGRALEEFYEHDRALSLVTAALRSYERMGYLMGVANARRLRGVIHLNMGRLQEARDQFEELLILQQQLNNQVGLAATLINVGEIDRTLDQLPQMETYNRRALEISQEAEYVLGIATATVNLGDVALRKGDTEEAIRLYNEAIALSEGAGMKSTLALTLFLSGDANYILQRYDEAIALYQSAKEVSLEIDHLLYEFNAKVSELVAEWVAGKEPDKKQLDIIKDILGPLENWSDSPELNRMKDVRRKVLEDPSSDSDLCVFFDGEKSFECRVERMGLRKECFGNLYWMGGLCPYFKDFLYRLEK
;
A
#
# COMPACT_ATOMS: atom_id res chain seq x y z
N MET A 1 -24.81 -6.51 -9.26
CA MET A 1 -25.52 -5.22 -9.04
C MET A 1 -26.99 -5.55 -8.80
N TYR A 2 -27.59 -4.99 -7.77
CA TYR A 2 -28.99 -5.28 -7.43
C TYR A 2 -29.92 -4.43 -8.28
N THR A 3 -30.98 -5.04 -8.81
CA THR A 3 -32.00 -4.40 -9.66
C THR A 3 -33.17 -3.80 -8.86
N THR A 4 -33.07 -3.80 -7.53
CA THR A 4 -34.09 -3.25 -6.64
C THR A 4 -34.28 -1.75 -6.89
N GLY A 5 -35.52 -1.33 -7.12
CA GLY A 5 -35.86 0.09 -7.42
C GLY A 5 -35.80 0.46 -8.89
N LEU A 6 -35.50 -0.48 -9.80
CA LEU A 6 -35.68 -0.27 -11.25
C LEU A 6 -37.16 -0.39 -11.64
N GLU A 7 -37.56 0.37 -12.63
CA GLU A 7 -38.87 0.21 -13.26
C GLU A 7 -38.91 -1.06 -14.14
N ASP A 8 -40.08 -1.68 -14.28
CA ASP A 8 -40.25 -2.89 -15.12
C ASP A 8 -39.79 -2.69 -16.56
N THR A 9 -40.02 -1.47 -17.08
CA THR A 9 -39.57 -1.05 -18.41
C THR A 9 -38.04 -1.05 -18.52
N GLU A 10 -37.35 -0.56 -17.50
CA GLU A 10 -35.89 -0.50 -17.44
C GLU A 10 -35.28 -1.92 -17.35
N ILE A 11 -35.89 -2.79 -16.53
CA ILE A 11 -35.45 -4.19 -16.41
C ILE A 11 -35.57 -4.91 -17.76
N LYS A 12 -36.71 -4.73 -18.45
CA LYS A 12 -36.95 -5.34 -19.75
C LYS A 12 -35.98 -4.84 -20.82
N GLU A 13 -35.71 -3.55 -20.83
CA GLU A 13 -34.81 -2.92 -21.80
C GLU A 13 -33.35 -3.37 -21.56
N LEU A 14 -32.88 -3.34 -20.32
CA LEU A 14 -31.55 -3.87 -19.93
C LEU A 14 -31.40 -5.33 -20.32
N SER A 15 -32.42 -6.17 -20.04
CA SER A 15 -32.42 -7.57 -20.40
C SER A 15 -32.29 -7.78 -21.91
N ASN A 16 -32.96 -6.97 -22.71
CA ASN A 16 -32.88 -7.06 -24.16
C ASN A 16 -31.50 -6.63 -24.68
N ARG A 17 -30.94 -5.54 -24.20
CA ARG A 17 -29.56 -5.11 -24.58
C ARG A 17 -28.51 -6.13 -24.16
N LEU A 18 -28.62 -6.70 -22.96
CA LEU A 18 -27.72 -7.75 -22.52
C LEU A 18 -27.78 -8.98 -23.43
N LYS A 19 -28.97 -9.39 -23.91
CA LYS A 19 -29.11 -10.49 -24.87
C LYS A 19 -28.43 -10.20 -26.22
N THR A 20 -28.52 -8.97 -26.72
CA THR A 20 -27.86 -8.57 -27.98
C THR A 20 -26.35 -8.57 -27.86
N HIS A 21 -25.81 -8.19 -26.70
CA HIS A 21 -24.37 -8.16 -26.43
C HIS A 21 -23.79 -9.52 -26.00
N SER A 22 -24.62 -10.48 -25.56
CA SER A 22 -24.18 -11.79 -25.03
C SER A 22 -23.37 -12.64 -26.03
N ARG A 23 -23.39 -12.31 -27.32
CA ARG A 23 -22.62 -12.98 -28.38
C ARG A 23 -21.14 -12.56 -28.41
N SER A 24 -20.72 -11.58 -27.62
CA SER A 24 -19.36 -11.01 -27.64
C SER A 24 -18.29 -11.84 -26.92
N GLY A 25 -18.65 -12.92 -26.22
CA GLY A 25 -17.70 -13.72 -25.40
C GLY A 25 -17.15 -13.00 -24.15
N LYS A 26 -17.66 -11.80 -23.85
CA LYS A 26 -17.25 -11.03 -22.68
C LYS A 26 -17.81 -11.63 -21.38
N ASP A 27 -17.10 -11.41 -20.27
CA ASP A 27 -17.59 -11.71 -18.92
C ASP A 27 -18.93 -10.99 -18.64
N ARG A 28 -19.82 -11.66 -17.89
CA ARG A 28 -21.17 -11.11 -17.60
C ARG A 28 -21.11 -9.77 -16.86
N PHE A 29 -20.14 -9.60 -15.97
CA PHE A 29 -19.96 -8.35 -15.23
C PHE A 29 -19.51 -7.24 -16.17
N MET A 30 -18.53 -7.52 -17.04
CA MET A 30 -18.05 -6.60 -18.05
C MET A 30 -19.16 -6.20 -19.01
N LEU A 31 -19.91 -7.17 -19.52
CA LEU A 31 -21.05 -6.94 -20.41
C LEU A 31 -22.10 -6.02 -19.78
N PHE A 32 -22.44 -6.28 -18.52
CA PHE A 32 -23.45 -5.50 -17.81
C PHE A 32 -22.99 -4.06 -17.59
N THR A 33 -21.73 -3.86 -17.20
CA THR A 33 -21.16 -2.52 -17.02
C THR A 33 -21.00 -1.78 -18.35
N ASP A 34 -20.65 -2.45 -19.44
CA ASP A 34 -20.57 -1.86 -20.78
C ASP A 34 -21.94 -1.31 -21.23
N VAL A 35 -23.00 -2.10 -21.08
CA VAL A 35 -24.36 -1.68 -21.43
C VAL A 35 -24.77 -0.43 -20.63
N LEU A 36 -24.49 -0.38 -19.33
CA LEU A 36 -24.81 0.79 -18.51
C LEU A 36 -23.99 2.03 -18.91
N VAL A 37 -22.75 1.86 -19.28
CA VAL A 37 -21.87 2.93 -19.76
C VAL A 37 -22.36 3.47 -21.12
N GLU A 38 -22.85 2.60 -22.01
CA GLU A 38 -23.44 3.00 -23.29
C GLU A 38 -24.66 3.91 -23.11
N TYR A 39 -25.53 3.65 -22.12
CA TYR A 39 -26.65 4.55 -21.80
C TYR A 39 -26.16 5.95 -21.41
N VAL A 40 -25.03 6.06 -20.73
CA VAL A 40 -24.45 7.36 -20.38
C VAL A 40 -23.88 8.06 -21.63
N GLY A 41 -23.13 7.33 -22.44
CA GLY A 41 -22.50 7.84 -23.66
C GLY A 41 -23.54 8.31 -24.72
N SER A 42 -24.65 7.58 -24.87
CA SER A 42 -25.74 7.95 -25.79
C SER A 42 -26.66 9.06 -25.27
N GLY A 43 -26.58 9.39 -23.97
CA GLY A 43 -27.50 10.32 -23.33
C GLY A 43 -28.88 9.74 -22.98
N GLU A 44 -29.10 8.44 -23.21
CA GLU A 44 -30.37 7.76 -22.93
C GLU A 44 -30.64 7.54 -21.42
N TRP A 45 -29.69 7.92 -20.58
CA TRP A 45 -29.83 7.90 -19.12
C TRP A 45 -30.81 8.98 -18.60
N LYS A 46 -31.07 10.03 -19.37
CA LYS A 46 -31.99 11.08 -19.00
C LYS A 46 -33.41 10.51 -18.83
N ASN A 47 -34.10 10.96 -17.80
CA ASN A 47 -35.46 10.52 -17.45
C ASN A 47 -35.56 9.04 -16.98
N ARG A 48 -34.47 8.45 -16.49
CA ARG A 48 -34.46 7.12 -15.88
C ARG A 48 -34.68 7.18 -14.36
N SER A 49 -35.04 6.06 -13.77
CA SER A 49 -35.21 5.97 -12.32
C SER A 49 -33.93 6.30 -11.54
N PRO A 50 -34.01 6.80 -10.30
CA PRO A 50 -32.84 7.04 -9.47
C PRO A 50 -31.96 5.80 -9.30
N ALA A 51 -32.57 4.60 -9.21
CA ALA A 51 -31.84 3.34 -9.10
C ALA A 51 -31.03 3.04 -10.37
N PHE A 52 -31.62 3.28 -11.55
CA PHE A 52 -30.90 3.11 -12.82
C PHE A 52 -29.68 4.04 -12.92
N LEU A 53 -29.88 5.28 -12.54
CA LEU A 53 -28.80 6.28 -12.55
C LEU A 53 -27.68 5.94 -11.58
N ALA A 54 -28.00 5.44 -10.39
CA ALA A 54 -27.00 4.94 -9.43
C ALA A 54 -26.18 3.78 -10.02
N MET A 55 -26.84 2.86 -10.74
CA MET A 55 -26.16 1.76 -11.43
C MET A 55 -25.25 2.25 -12.55
N CYS A 56 -25.67 3.21 -13.36
CA CYS A 56 -24.84 3.85 -14.39
C CYS A 56 -23.59 4.53 -13.77
N ALA A 57 -23.78 5.27 -12.68
CA ALA A 57 -22.69 5.93 -11.99
C ALA A 57 -21.66 4.93 -11.42
N LYS A 58 -22.13 3.84 -10.80
CA LYS A 58 -21.30 2.76 -10.29
C LYS A 58 -20.56 2.04 -11.43
N ALA A 59 -21.24 1.74 -12.54
CA ALA A 59 -20.62 1.12 -13.72
C ALA A 59 -19.52 2.02 -14.32
N SER A 60 -19.81 3.30 -14.53
CA SER A 60 -18.86 4.28 -15.05
C SER A 60 -17.63 4.41 -14.16
N PHE A 61 -17.82 4.41 -12.82
CA PHE A 61 -16.74 4.46 -11.85
C PHE A 61 -15.86 3.20 -11.92
N LEU A 62 -16.46 2.01 -11.95
CA LEU A 62 -15.73 0.74 -12.03
C LEU A 62 -14.96 0.60 -13.34
N ARG A 63 -15.47 1.18 -14.43
CA ARG A 63 -14.82 1.21 -15.74
C ARG A 63 -13.79 2.34 -15.90
N GLY A 64 -13.54 3.14 -14.87
CA GLY A 64 -12.62 4.27 -14.90
C GLY A 64 -13.09 5.43 -15.81
N MET A 65 -14.36 5.44 -16.20
CA MET A 65 -14.94 6.48 -17.04
C MET A 65 -15.46 7.64 -16.18
N TYR A 66 -14.55 8.26 -15.47
CA TYR A 66 -14.85 9.29 -14.47
C TYR A 66 -15.52 10.52 -15.04
N GLY A 67 -15.25 10.86 -16.31
CA GLY A 67 -15.98 11.92 -17.02
C GLY A 67 -17.50 11.69 -17.08
N TYR A 68 -17.93 10.43 -17.19
CA TYR A 68 -19.36 10.08 -17.15
C TYR A 68 -19.95 10.27 -15.75
N ASN A 69 -19.19 9.97 -14.69
CA ASN A 69 -19.62 10.29 -13.33
C ASN A 69 -19.83 11.79 -13.13
N GLN A 70 -19.00 12.63 -13.73
CA GLN A 70 -19.13 14.08 -13.69
C GLN A 70 -20.39 14.57 -14.42
N ILE A 71 -20.71 13.97 -15.59
CA ILE A 71 -21.93 14.28 -16.35
C ILE A 71 -23.16 13.89 -15.52
N LEU A 72 -23.18 12.67 -14.98
CA LEU A 72 -24.29 12.17 -14.16
C LEU A 72 -24.51 13.00 -12.90
N ALA A 73 -23.47 13.55 -12.29
CA ALA A 73 -23.58 14.34 -11.06
C ALA A 73 -24.17 15.74 -11.27
N LYS A 74 -24.04 16.33 -12.47
CA LYS A 74 -24.51 17.69 -12.74
C LYS A 74 -26.04 17.84 -12.70
N ASP A 75 -26.74 16.79 -13.10
CA ASP A 75 -28.20 16.84 -13.33
C ASP A 75 -29.00 16.03 -12.29
N MET A 76 -28.36 15.57 -11.16
CA MET A 76 -28.99 14.54 -10.33
C MET A 76 -29.19 14.89 -8.87
N LEU A 77 -30.39 14.60 -8.40
CA LEU A 77 -30.75 14.55 -6.99
C LEU A 77 -30.30 13.24 -6.31
N ASN A 78 -29.84 12.24 -7.10
CA ASN A 78 -29.45 10.94 -6.55
C ASN A 78 -28.13 11.01 -5.79
N LEU A 79 -28.18 10.77 -4.47
CA LEU A 79 -27.03 10.86 -3.58
C LEU A 79 -25.95 9.82 -3.92
N THR A 80 -26.32 8.60 -4.30
CA THR A 80 -25.38 7.54 -4.66
C THR A 80 -24.54 7.93 -5.89
N ALA A 81 -25.20 8.43 -6.93
CA ALA A 81 -24.51 8.87 -8.14
C ALA A 81 -23.57 10.06 -7.88
N ARG A 82 -24.03 11.03 -7.08
CA ARG A 82 -23.18 12.15 -6.63
C ARG A 82 -21.98 11.68 -5.81
N GLY A 83 -22.19 10.68 -4.95
CA GLY A 83 -21.13 10.06 -4.15
C GLY A 83 -20.06 9.39 -5.01
N TYR A 84 -20.44 8.59 -6.02
CA TYR A 84 -19.50 8.01 -6.98
C TYR A 84 -18.76 9.07 -7.79
N ALA A 85 -19.43 10.16 -8.16
CA ALA A 85 -18.78 11.28 -8.83
C ALA A 85 -17.75 11.97 -7.91
N ALA A 86 -18.10 12.22 -6.65
CA ALA A 86 -17.17 12.80 -5.68
C ALA A 86 -15.95 11.88 -5.45
N ALA A 87 -16.16 10.55 -5.35
CA ALA A 87 -15.08 9.58 -5.24
C ALA A 87 -14.17 9.54 -6.48
N ALA A 88 -14.76 9.69 -7.68
CA ALA A 88 -14.01 9.82 -8.93
C ALA A 88 -13.16 11.10 -8.95
N TYR A 89 -13.74 12.22 -8.54
CA TYR A 89 -13.02 13.49 -8.44
C TYR A 89 -11.85 13.43 -7.45
N CYS A 90 -12.00 12.78 -6.30
CA CYS A 90 -10.90 12.59 -5.35
C CYS A 90 -9.68 11.88 -5.96
N ARG A 91 -9.89 11.04 -6.98
CA ARG A 91 -8.80 10.33 -7.68
C ARG A 91 -8.22 11.10 -8.86
N GLN A 92 -8.99 11.97 -9.47
CA GLN A 92 -8.58 12.74 -10.65
C GLN A 92 -8.14 14.15 -10.33
N SER A 93 -8.83 14.79 -9.37
CA SER A 93 -8.64 16.19 -9.04
C SER A 93 -7.68 16.32 -7.86
N LEU A 94 -6.81 17.28 -7.93
CA LEU A 94 -5.88 17.70 -6.88
C LEU A 94 -6.57 18.59 -5.83
N ASP A 95 -7.91 18.63 -5.80
CA ASP A 95 -8.71 19.52 -4.95
C ASP A 95 -9.31 18.76 -3.75
N PRO A 96 -8.80 18.98 -2.52
CA PRO A 96 -9.24 18.31 -1.29
C PRO A 96 -10.71 18.57 -0.93
N ARG A 97 -11.33 19.60 -1.53
CA ARG A 97 -12.76 19.86 -1.33
C ARG A 97 -13.64 18.68 -1.72
N TRP A 98 -13.18 17.84 -2.66
CA TRP A 98 -13.93 16.65 -3.08
C TRP A 98 -14.01 15.58 -2.01
N LEU A 99 -12.99 15.42 -1.16
CA LEU A 99 -13.04 14.51 0.00
C LEU A 99 -14.12 14.95 0.98
N ASN A 100 -14.19 16.24 1.30
CA ASN A 100 -15.24 16.80 2.15
C ASN A 100 -16.63 16.67 1.51
N ASN A 101 -16.73 16.84 0.19
CA ASN A 101 -17.96 16.64 -0.53
C ASN A 101 -18.44 15.18 -0.47
N LEU A 102 -17.55 14.21 -0.69
CA LEU A 102 -17.85 12.78 -0.55
C LEU A 102 -18.34 12.45 0.87
N ARG A 103 -17.67 12.98 1.90
CA ARG A 103 -18.05 12.81 3.31
C ARG A 103 -19.45 13.39 3.58
N ASN A 104 -19.73 14.58 3.08
CA ASN A 104 -21.03 15.23 3.25
C ASN A 104 -22.14 14.44 2.55
N ILE A 105 -21.93 13.99 1.32
CA ILE A 105 -22.91 13.17 0.58
C ILE A 105 -23.16 11.86 1.32
N THR A 106 -22.12 11.19 1.81
CA THR A 106 -22.24 9.97 2.59
C THR A 106 -23.10 10.18 3.84
N ASN A 107 -22.91 11.29 4.57
CA ASN A 107 -23.76 11.65 5.71
C ASN A 107 -25.22 11.95 5.31
N GLN A 108 -25.44 12.57 4.16
CA GLN A 108 -26.80 12.81 3.64
C GLN A 108 -27.55 11.50 3.36
N THR A 109 -26.88 10.45 2.85
CA THR A 109 -27.51 9.12 2.66
C THR A 109 -27.95 8.50 4.00
N TRP A 110 -27.15 8.68 5.06
CA TRP A 110 -27.56 8.27 6.40
C TRP A 110 -28.81 9.01 6.89
N GLN A 111 -28.84 10.33 6.74
CA GLN A 111 -30.00 11.16 7.14
C GLN A 111 -31.25 10.79 6.36
N ALA A 112 -31.10 10.44 5.08
CA ALA A 112 -32.18 9.96 4.22
C ALA A 112 -32.63 8.51 4.54
N LYS A 113 -31.99 7.82 5.47
CA LYS A 113 -32.19 6.41 5.82
C LYS A 113 -31.93 5.44 4.66
N ASP A 114 -31.14 5.87 3.67
CA ASP A 114 -30.64 5.00 2.60
C ASP A 114 -29.38 4.26 3.09
N TYR A 115 -29.60 3.23 3.91
CA TYR A 115 -28.53 2.48 4.57
C TYR A 115 -27.61 1.74 3.60
N ILE A 116 -28.15 1.33 2.43
CA ILE A 116 -27.36 0.65 1.40
C ILE A 116 -26.40 1.64 0.75
N ALA A 117 -26.91 2.80 0.31
CA ALA A 117 -26.09 3.87 -0.25
C ALA A 117 -25.04 4.37 0.76
N PHE A 118 -25.43 4.53 2.03
CA PHE A 118 -24.50 4.91 3.10
C PHE A 118 -23.37 3.89 3.24
N ALA A 119 -23.66 2.60 3.26
CA ALA A 119 -22.66 1.54 3.38
C ALA A 119 -21.70 1.52 2.17
N GLU A 120 -22.25 1.61 0.95
CA GLU A 120 -21.45 1.66 -0.29
C GLU A 120 -20.53 2.90 -0.32
N LEU A 121 -21.06 4.08 -0.05
CA LEU A 121 -20.28 5.33 -0.10
C LEU A 121 -19.28 5.44 1.05
N SER A 122 -19.60 4.92 2.24
CA SER A 122 -18.63 4.81 3.35
C SER A 122 -17.45 3.91 2.96
N GLY A 123 -17.70 2.79 2.27
CA GLY A 123 -16.65 1.93 1.73
C GLY A 123 -15.80 2.64 0.67
N GLN A 124 -16.40 3.48 -0.19
CA GLN A 124 -15.64 4.30 -1.16
C GLN A 124 -14.83 5.40 -0.45
N LEU A 125 -15.42 6.08 0.54
CA LEU A 125 -14.74 7.10 1.34
C LEU A 125 -13.53 6.50 2.07
N ALA A 126 -13.70 5.35 2.72
CA ALA A 126 -12.59 4.66 3.37
C ALA A 126 -11.49 4.25 2.38
N SER A 127 -11.86 3.79 1.18
CA SER A 127 -10.89 3.48 0.12
C SER A 127 -10.10 4.72 -0.33
N VAL A 128 -10.76 5.85 -0.55
CA VAL A 128 -10.10 7.12 -0.91
C VAL A 128 -9.17 7.60 0.21
N LEU A 129 -9.60 7.48 1.47
CA LEU A 129 -8.76 7.86 2.63
C LEU A 129 -7.48 7.03 2.69
N ILE A 130 -7.55 5.71 2.42
CA ILE A 130 -6.35 4.86 2.31
C ILE A 130 -5.46 5.29 1.14
N ASP A 131 -6.05 5.51 -0.03
CA ASP A 131 -5.31 5.95 -1.21
C ASP A 131 -4.55 7.27 -0.94
N LEU A 132 -5.08 8.14 -0.07
CA LEU A 132 -4.47 9.41 0.34
C LEU A 132 -3.54 9.29 1.57
N GLY A 133 -3.46 8.12 2.23
CA GLY A 133 -2.60 7.90 3.40
C GLY A 133 -3.27 8.14 4.76
N TYR A 134 -4.55 8.49 4.81
CA TYR A 134 -5.29 8.74 6.07
C TYR A 134 -5.85 7.44 6.67
N THR A 135 -4.96 6.55 7.11
CA THR A 135 -5.29 5.18 7.52
C THR A 135 -6.24 5.12 8.72
N ASP A 136 -5.99 5.93 9.76
CA ASP A 136 -6.84 5.95 10.97
C ASP A 136 -8.25 6.45 10.68
N HIS A 137 -8.38 7.50 9.87
CA HIS A 137 -9.70 7.97 9.44
C HIS A 137 -10.44 6.94 8.57
N ALA A 138 -9.73 6.20 7.73
CA ALA A 138 -10.32 5.12 6.94
C ALA A 138 -10.84 4.00 7.84
N LYS A 139 -10.09 3.63 8.89
CA LYS A 139 -10.48 2.64 9.90
C LYS A 139 -11.75 3.09 10.64
N GLU A 140 -11.79 4.33 11.09
CA GLU A 140 -12.94 4.92 11.78
C GLU A 140 -14.20 4.87 10.89
N VAL A 141 -14.12 5.38 9.66
CA VAL A 141 -15.24 5.42 8.71
C VAL A 141 -15.76 4.01 8.41
N ALA A 142 -14.87 3.05 8.13
CA ALA A 142 -15.27 1.68 7.81
C ALA A 142 -15.91 0.98 9.01
N SER A 143 -15.35 1.10 10.21
CA SER A 143 -15.87 0.50 11.44
C SER A 143 -17.23 1.08 11.81
N ALA A 144 -17.35 2.40 11.84
CA ALA A 144 -18.61 3.09 12.12
C ALA A 144 -19.72 2.74 11.12
N SER A 145 -19.36 2.58 9.84
CA SER A 145 -20.33 2.16 8.81
C SER A 145 -20.89 0.76 9.09
N ILE A 146 -20.02 -0.19 9.39
CA ILE A 146 -20.45 -1.58 9.68
C ILE A 146 -21.34 -1.61 10.90
N GLU A 147 -20.94 -0.97 12.01
CA GLU A 147 -21.69 -0.95 13.25
C GLU A 147 -23.07 -0.31 13.07
N ARG A 148 -23.11 0.93 12.58
CA ARG A 148 -24.33 1.72 12.42
C ARG A 148 -25.35 1.05 11.50
N VAL A 149 -24.89 0.56 10.34
CA VAL A 149 -25.79 -0.06 9.36
C VAL A 149 -26.29 -1.41 9.88
N THR A 150 -25.43 -2.21 10.50
CA THR A 150 -25.86 -3.50 11.09
C THR A 150 -26.91 -3.29 12.19
N GLN A 151 -26.74 -2.30 13.07
CA GLN A 151 -27.72 -1.96 14.11
C GLN A 151 -29.04 -1.45 13.51
N ALA A 152 -28.97 -0.53 12.54
CA ALA A 152 -30.16 0.07 11.92
C ALA A 152 -31.01 -0.93 11.14
N THR A 153 -30.39 -1.97 10.55
CA THR A 153 -31.05 -2.96 9.69
C THR A 153 -31.24 -4.33 10.35
N ALA A 154 -30.93 -4.47 11.63
CA ALA A 154 -30.93 -5.76 12.35
C ALA A 154 -32.26 -6.54 12.27
N LYS A 155 -33.38 -5.82 12.20
CA LYS A 155 -34.74 -6.40 12.15
C LYS A 155 -35.30 -6.57 10.73
N ASP A 156 -34.61 -6.00 9.72
CA ASP A 156 -35.05 -6.02 8.34
C ASP A 156 -34.38 -7.20 7.61
N THR A 157 -35.16 -8.29 7.43
CA THR A 157 -34.68 -9.48 6.74
C THR A 157 -34.64 -9.33 5.22
N ASP A 158 -35.47 -8.46 4.65
CA ASP A 158 -35.65 -8.33 3.20
C ASP A 158 -34.46 -7.67 2.53
N ILE A 159 -33.81 -6.73 3.23
CA ILE A 159 -32.61 -6.05 2.71
C ILE A 159 -31.29 -6.65 3.22
N ARG A 160 -31.32 -7.70 4.04
CA ARG A 160 -30.11 -8.25 4.70
C ARG A 160 -28.98 -8.53 3.72
N ASN A 161 -29.24 -9.25 2.64
CA ASN A 161 -28.23 -9.60 1.65
C ASN A 161 -27.66 -8.37 0.93
N MET A 162 -28.50 -7.37 0.66
CA MET A 162 -28.07 -6.13 0.03
C MET A 162 -27.16 -5.31 0.95
N VAL A 163 -27.52 -5.25 2.24
CA VAL A 163 -26.70 -4.61 3.27
C VAL A 163 -25.36 -5.32 3.41
N GLN A 164 -25.36 -6.66 3.50
CA GLN A 164 -24.12 -7.43 3.60
C GLN A 164 -23.20 -7.19 2.40
N ALA A 165 -23.75 -7.13 1.18
CA ALA A 165 -22.98 -6.84 -0.03
C ALA A 165 -22.43 -5.39 -0.04
N ALA A 166 -23.22 -4.40 0.41
CA ALA A 166 -22.79 -3.01 0.50
C ALA A 166 -21.65 -2.82 1.51
N LEU A 167 -21.67 -3.58 2.62
CA LEU A 167 -20.64 -3.53 3.67
C LEU A 167 -19.34 -4.29 3.30
N LEU A 168 -19.34 -5.14 2.24
CA LEU A 168 -18.16 -5.94 1.89
C LEU A 168 -16.91 -5.08 1.68
N ARG A 169 -17.03 -3.93 0.98
CA ARG A 169 -15.88 -3.06 0.76
C ARG A 169 -15.31 -2.52 2.08
N ALA A 170 -16.16 -2.07 3.00
CA ALA A 170 -15.70 -1.60 4.32
C ALA A 170 -14.97 -2.70 5.10
N ARG A 171 -15.48 -3.95 5.06
CA ARG A 171 -14.83 -5.11 5.70
C ARG A 171 -13.47 -5.42 5.08
N ILE A 172 -13.38 -5.41 3.75
CA ILE A 172 -12.12 -5.65 3.02
C ILE A 172 -11.11 -4.54 3.34
N ILE A 173 -11.55 -3.27 3.43
CA ILE A 173 -10.69 -2.15 3.82
C ILE A 173 -10.15 -2.34 5.24
N LEU A 174 -10.98 -2.73 6.21
CA LEU A 174 -10.51 -3.02 7.58
C LEU A 174 -9.50 -4.16 7.60
N ALA A 175 -9.71 -5.20 6.80
CA ALA A 175 -8.72 -6.27 6.66
C ALA A 175 -7.41 -5.78 6.04
N SER A 176 -7.49 -4.87 5.05
CA SER A 176 -6.28 -4.30 4.42
C SER A 176 -5.49 -3.39 5.37
N ILE A 177 -6.18 -2.67 6.27
CA ILE A 177 -5.54 -1.85 7.30
C ILE A 177 -4.84 -2.74 8.32
N ALA A 178 -5.50 -3.85 8.72
CA ALA A 178 -4.93 -4.79 9.67
C ALA A 178 -3.59 -5.39 9.22
N VAL A 179 -3.38 -5.55 7.90
CA VAL A 179 -2.09 -6.00 7.33
C VAL A 179 -0.93 -5.07 7.72
N SER A 180 -1.15 -3.76 7.70
CA SER A 180 -0.08 -2.75 7.90
C SER A 180 -0.05 -2.17 9.33
N SER A 181 -1.05 -2.45 10.18
CA SER A 181 -1.19 -1.80 11.50
C SER A 181 -1.61 -2.72 12.64
N GLU A 182 -1.88 -3.99 12.34
CA GLU A 182 -2.29 -5.00 13.33
C GLU A 182 -1.44 -6.27 13.11
N SER A 183 -1.92 -7.44 13.54
CA SER A 183 -1.21 -8.69 13.31
C SER A 183 -1.62 -9.37 11.99
N ARG A 184 -0.73 -10.24 11.48
CA ARG A 184 -1.01 -11.13 10.34
C ARG A 184 -2.27 -11.95 10.54
N GLU A 185 -2.43 -12.53 11.73
CA GLU A 185 -3.53 -13.41 12.06
C GLU A 185 -4.86 -12.66 11.96
N GLU A 186 -4.96 -11.47 12.55
CA GLU A 186 -6.15 -10.63 12.52
C GLU A 186 -6.54 -10.24 11.09
N ALA A 187 -5.56 -9.86 10.26
CA ALA A 187 -5.79 -9.53 8.86
C ALA A 187 -6.39 -10.72 8.08
N LEU A 188 -5.84 -11.92 8.27
CA LEU A 188 -6.31 -13.13 7.60
C LEU A 188 -7.71 -13.53 8.07
N ILE A 189 -8.00 -13.48 9.38
CA ILE A 189 -9.34 -13.76 9.94
C ILE A 189 -10.38 -12.83 9.32
N ARG A 190 -10.08 -11.54 9.21
CA ARG A 190 -11.01 -10.56 8.60
C ARG A 190 -11.24 -10.84 7.11
N LEU A 191 -10.19 -11.23 6.37
CA LEU A 191 -10.32 -11.61 4.96
C LEU A 191 -11.14 -12.90 4.79
N ASP A 192 -10.99 -13.89 5.67
CA ASP A 192 -11.77 -15.12 5.63
C ASP A 192 -13.25 -14.83 5.88
N SER A 193 -13.58 -14.04 6.90
CA SER A 193 -14.96 -13.62 7.18
C SER A 193 -15.60 -12.85 6.01
N ALA A 194 -14.83 -11.97 5.35
CA ALA A 194 -15.30 -11.27 4.16
C ALA A 194 -15.50 -12.24 2.98
N GLN A 195 -14.63 -13.25 2.83
CA GLN A 195 -14.72 -14.27 1.78
C GLN A 195 -15.98 -15.13 1.92
N ASP A 196 -16.31 -15.57 3.14
CA ASP A 196 -17.52 -16.35 3.40
C ASP A 196 -18.77 -15.57 2.99
N THR A 197 -18.82 -14.28 3.37
CA THR A 197 -19.92 -13.39 2.98
C THR A 197 -19.97 -13.21 1.45
N ALA A 198 -18.84 -12.95 0.81
CA ALA A 198 -18.77 -12.73 -0.64
C ALA A 198 -19.13 -14.00 -1.42
N THR A 199 -18.76 -15.18 -0.91
CA THR A 199 -19.09 -16.48 -1.51
C THR A 199 -20.59 -16.76 -1.40
N HIS A 200 -21.18 -16.53 -0.21
CA HIS A 200 -22.62 -16.70 -0.01
C HIS A 200 -23.46 -15.82 -0.95
N LEU A 201 -22.97 -14.62 -1.24
CA LEU A 201 -23.62 -13.64 -2.10
C LEU A 201 -23.24 -13.76 -3.59
N ASP A 202 -22.39 -14.70 -3.98
CA ASP A 202 -21.80 -14.82 -5.32
C ASP A 202 -21.23 -13.48 -5.84
N HIS A 203 -20.56 -12.72 -4.94
CA HIS A 203 -20.09 -11.37 -5.25
C HIS A 203 -18.68 -11.39 -5.85
N GLN A 204 -18.58 -11.62 -7.16
CA GLN A 204 -17.32 -11.89 -7.88
C GLN A 204 -16.26 -10.78 -7.73
N LEU A 205 -16.66 -9.51 -7.74
CA LEU A 205 -15.71 -8.39 -7.53
C LEU A 205 -15.11 -8.44 -6.13
N ALA A 206 -15.92 -8.66 -5.09
CA ALA A 206 -15.41 -8.76 -3.72
C ALA A 206 -14.50 -9.97 -3.53
N LEU A 207 -14.83 -11.13 -4.13
CA LEU A 207 -13.97 -12.31 -4.12
C LEU A 207 -12.62 -12.03 -4.79
N THR A 208 -12.59 -11.18 -5.82
CA THR A 208 -11.37 -10.77 -6.49
C THR A 208 -10.58 -9.77 -5.63
N ASP A 209 -11.25 -8.79 -5.02
CA ASP A 209 -10.64 -7.85 -4.08
C ASP A 209 -10.00 -8.61 -2.89
N ILE A 210 -10.67 -9.61 -2.34
CA ILE A 210 -10.14 -10.44 -1.25
C ILE A 210 -8.87 -11.19 -1.67
N LYS A 211 -8.85 -11.78 -2.88
CA LYS A 211 -7.63 -12.41 -3.42
C LYS A 211 -6.48 -11.41 -3.52
N PHE A 212 -6.76 -10.21 -4.00
CA PHE A 212 -5.78 -9.14 -4.12
C PHE A 212 -5.23 -8.74 -2.73
N TYR A 213 -6.09 -8.46 -1.75
CA TYR A 213 -5.65 -8.05 -0.42
C TYR A 213 -4.98 -9.20 0.36
N ARG A 214 -5.36 -10.45 0.11
CA ARG A 214 -4.64 -11.61 0.65
C ARG A 214 -3.24 -11.73 0.04
N GLY A 215 -3.11 -11.47 -1.27
CA GLY A 215 -1.82 -11.39 -1.92
C GLY A 215 -0.95 -10.26 -1.36
N ARG A 216 -1.55 -9.09 -1.06
CA ARG A 216 -0.86 -7.99 -0.39
C ARG A 216 -0.40 -8.36 1.03
N ALA A 217 -1.27 -9.03 1.81
CA ALA A 217 -0.89 -9.50 3.14
C ALA A 217 0.29 -10.48 3.10
N LEU A 218 0.29 -11.41 2.14
CA LEU A 218 1.40 -12.35 1.97
C LEU A 218 2.70 -11.66 1.51
N GLU A 219 2.59 -10.60 0.74
CA GLU A 219 3.75 -9.79 0.32
C GLU A 219 4.40 -9.10 1.51
N GLU A 220 3.62 -8.42 2.36
CA GLU A 220 4.10 -7.78 3.59
C GLU A 220 4.79 -8.79 4.55
N PHE A 221 4.40 -10.08 4.48
CA PHE A 221 5.02 -11.16 5.25
C PHE A 221 6.04 -11.98 4.45
N TYR A 222 6.57 -11.41 3.36
CA TYR A 222 7.65 -11.99 2.54
C TYR A 222 7.33 -13.34 1.88
N GLU A 223 6.05 -13.73 1.77
CA GLU A 223 5.63 -14.93 1.04
C GLU A 223 5.43 -14.62 -0.45
N HIS A 224 6.46 -14.12 -1.11
CA HIS A 224 6.39 -13.50 -2.43
C HIS A 224 5.82 -14.41 -3.53
N ASP A 225 6.17 -15.69 -3.61
CA ASP A 225 5.66 -16.59 -4.65
C ASP A 225 4.15 -16.84 -4.51
N ARG A 226 3.66 -17.01 -3.29
CA ARG A 226 2.22 -17.14 -3.01
C ARG A 226 1.50 -15.83 -3.26
N ALA A 227 2.07 -14.70 -2.87
CA ALA A 227 1.57 -13.36 -3.13
C ALA A 227 1.44 -13.13 -4.65
N LEU A 228 2.50 -13.40 -5.42
CA LEU A 228 2.53 -13.27 -6.87
C LEU A 228 1.43 -14.09 -7.56
N SER A 229 1.22 -15.33 -7.10
CA SER A 229 0.18 -16.21 -7.62
C SER A 229 -1.22 -15.60 -7.43
N LEU A 230 -1.55 -15.15 -6.19
CA LEU A 230 -2.84 -14.55 -5.87
C LEU A 230 -3.08 -13.22 -6.59
N VAL A 231 -2.07 -12.35 -6.63
CA VAL A 231 -2.14 -11.04 -7.30
C VAL A 231 -2.32 -11.22 -8.81
N THR A 232 -1.61 -12.18 -9.42
CA THR A 232 -1.77 -12.51 -10.85
C THR A 232 -3.17 -13.06 -11.15
N ALA A 233 -3.72 -13.90 -10.28
CA ALA A 233 -5.09 -14.39 -10.42
C ALA A 233 -6.13 -13.26 -10.26
N ALA A 234 -5.91 -12.32 -9.33
CA ALA A 234 -6.74 -11.14 -9.16
C ALA A 234 -6.67 -10.22 -10.39
N LEU A 235 -5.45 -9.94 -10.89
CA LEU A 235 -5.22 -9.15 -12.10
C LEU A 235 -6.03 -9.68 -13.29
N ARG A 236 -5.91 -10.98 -13.61
CA ARG A 236 -6.68 -11.62 -14.69
C ARG A 236 -8.19 -11.48 -14.49
N SER A 237 -8.66 -11.53 -13.24
CA SER A 237 -10.09 -11.36 -12.96
C SER A 237 -10.54 -9.91 -13.13
N TYR A 238 -9.74 -8.92 -12.70
CA TYR A 238 -10.01 -7.50 -12.94
C TYR A 238 -10.01 -7.15 -14.43
N GLU A 239 -9.05 -7.69 -15.20
CA GLU A 239 -8.99 -7.51 -16.66
C GLU A 239 -10.26 -8.07 -17.34
N ARG A 240 -10.69 -9.28 -16.97
CA ARG A 240 -11.95 -9.87 -17.48
C ARG A 240 -13.19 -9.04 -17.13
N MET A 241 -13.22 -8.46 -15.94
CA MET A 241 -14.32 -7.60 -15.48
C MET A 241 -14.21 -6.17 -16.03
N GLY A 242 -13.07 -5.79 -16.64
CA GLY A 242 -12.78 -4.42 -17.06
C GLY A 242 -12.73 -3.42 -15.91
N TYR A 243 -12.37 -3.86 -14.69
CA TYR A 243 -12.22 -2.99 -13.53
C TYR A 243 -10.82 -2.38 -13.51
N LEU A 244 -10.66 -1.24 -14.22
CA LEU A 244 -9.35 -0.64 -14.50
C LEU A 244 -8.59 -0.23 -13.24
N MET A 245 -9.26 0.25 -12.17
CA MET A 245 -8.59 0.54 -10.90
C MET A 245 -8.05 -0.74 -10.24
N GLY A 246 -8.79 -1.85 -10.30
CA GLY A 246 -8.30 -3.14 -9.84
C GLY A 246 -7.09 -3.61 -10.64
N VAL A 247 -7.11 -3.42 -11.96
CA VAL A 247 -5.95 -3.71 -12.83
C VAL A 247 -4.74 -2.89 -12.41
N ALA A 248 -4.91 -1.57 -12.22
CA ALA A 248 -3.83 -0.69 -11.81
C ALA A 248 -3.22 -1.11 -10.47
N ASN A 249 -4.05 -1.36 -9.46
CA ASN A 249 -3.60 -1.79 -8.13
C ASN A 249 -2.89 -3.15 -8.17
N ALA A 250 -3.42 -4.12 -8.94
CA ALA A 250 -2.81 -5.44 -9.07
C ALA A 250 -1.49 -5.40 -9.83
N ARG A 251 -1.36 -4.57 -10.88
CA ARG A 251 -0.09 -4.34 -11.60
C ARG A 251 0.96 -3.70 -10.69
N ARG A 252 0.56 -2.69 -9.92
CA ARG A 252 1.46 -2.04 -8.96
C ARG A 252 2.00 -3.05 -7.94
N LEU A 253 1.12 -3.82 -7.30
CA LEU A 253 1.54 -4.81 -6.31
C LEU A 253 2.41 -5.90 -6.94
N ARG A 254 2.09 -6.36 -8.16
CA ARG A 254 2.91 -7.34 -8.88
C ARG A 254 4.30 -6.79 -9.19
N GLY A 255 4.39 -5.51 -9.57
CA GLY A 255 5.66 -4.81 -9.77
C GLY A 255 6.49 -4.74 -8.49
N VAL A 256 5.86 -4.40 -7.35
CA VAL A 256 6.51 -4.39 -6.02
C VAL A 256 7.02 -5.79 -5.65
N ILE A 257 6.20 -6.83 -5.83
CA ILE A 257 6.62 -8.21 -5.56
C ILE A 257 7.84 -8.59 -6.42
N HIS A 258 7.82 -8.27 -7.72
CA HIS A 258 8.98 -8.54 -8.58
C HIS A 258 10.23 -7.76 -8.12
N LEU A 259 10.07 -6.50 -7.71
CA LEU A 259 11.16 -5.69 -7.16
C LEU A 259 11.76 -6.34 -5.90
N ASN A 260 10.90 -6.74 -4.95
CA ASN A 260 11.32 -7.41 -3.71
C ASN A 260 11.96 -8.80 -3.95
N MET A 261 11.63 -9.45 -5.06
CA MET A 261 12.30 -10.69 -5.51
C MET A 261 13.61 -10.43 -6.30
N GLY A 262 14.02 -9.18 -6.47
CA GLY A 262 15.19 -8.82 -7.29
C GLY A 262 14.99 -8.96 -8.81
N ARG A 263 13.75 -9.17 -9.26
CA ARG A 263 13.39 -9.29 -10.67
C ARG A 263 13.12 -7.90 -11.27
N LEU A 264 14.21 -7.13 -11.44
CA LEU A 264 14.12 -5.70 -11.73
C LEU A 264 13.50 -5.38 -13.09
N GLN A 265 13.74 -6.22 -14.11
CA GLN A 265 13.17 -6.00 -15.45
C GLN A 265 11.65 -6.24 -15.44
N GLU A 266 11.21 -7.32 -14.83
CA GLU A 266 9.78 -7.63 -14.71
C GLU A 266 9.05 -6.57 -13.86
N ALA A 267 9.70 -6.01 -12.83
CA ALA A 267 9.17 -4.90 -12.06
C ALA A 267 9.02 -3.63 -12.93
N ARG A 268 10.05 -3.29 -13.71
CA ARG A 268 10.05 -2.14 -14.62
C ARG A 268 8.93 -2.25 -15.66
N ASP A 269 8.79 -3.40 -16.31
CA ASP A 269 7.73 -3.65 -17.29
C ASP A 269 6.33 -3.39 -16.69
N GLN A 270 6.10 -3.86 -15.44
CA GLN A 270 4.82 -3.62 -14.76
C GLN A 270 4.57 -2.15 -14.48
N PHE A 271 5.57 -1.40 -14.05
CA PHE A 271 5.41 0.02 -13.73
C PHE A 271 5.32 0.89 -14.98
N GLU A 272 5.98 0.55 -16.08
CA GLU A 272 5.83 1.26 -17.36
C GLU A 272 4.41 1.12 -17.94
N GLU A 273 3.86 -0.11 -17.97
CA GLU A 273 2.47 -0.32 -18.34
C GLU A 273 1.50 0.40 -17.39
N LEU A 274 1.84 0.45 -16.12
CA LEU A 274 1.04 1.15 -15.11
C LEU A 274 1.06 2.67 -15.29
N LEU A 275 2.21 3.28 -15.61
CA LEU A 275 2.30 4.72 -15.91
C LEU A 275 1.34 5.12 -17.03
N ILE A 276 1.29 4.33 -18.11
CA ILE A 276 0.37 4.56 -19.23
C ILE A 276 -1.09 4.48 -18.75
N LEU A 277 -1.42 3.46 -17.96
CA LEU A 277 -2.77 3.27 -17.44
C LEU A 277 -3.19 4.39 -16.50
N GLN A 278 -2.30 4.84 -15.60
CA GLN A 278 -2.59 5.96 -14.68
C GLN A 278 -2.82 7.28 -15.43
N GLN A 279 -2.05 7.54 -16.49
CA GLN A 279 -2.28 8.69 -17.38
C GLN A 279 -3.64 8.61 -18.09
N GLN A 280 -4.01 7.45 -18.63
CA GLN A 280 -5.32 7.24 -19.28
C GLN A 280 -6.48 7.44 -18.30
N LEU A 281 -6.31 7.02 -17.05
CA LEU A 281 -7.30 7.21 -15.98
C LEU A 281 -7.31 8.64 -15.43
N ASN A 282 -6.34 9.47 -15.79
CA ASN A 282 -6.06 10.77 -15.15
C ASN A 282 -6.00 10.63 -13.61
N ASN A 283 -5.37 9.55 -13.13
CA ASN A 283 -5.22 9.25 -11.70
C ASN A 283 -3.87 9.78 -11.19
N GLN A 284 -3.86 11.01 -10.70
CA GLN A 284 -2.64 11.69 -10.25
C GLN A 284 -2.01 11.01 -9.03
N VAL A 285 -2.83 10.56 -8.06
CA VAL A 285 -2.35 9.80 -6.90
C VAL A 285 -1.66 8.50 -7.33
N GLY A 286 -2.28 7.75 -8.24
CA GLY A 286 -1.70 6.54 -8.80
C GLY A 286 -0.43 6.80 -9.62
N LEU A 287 -0.39 7.93 -10.33
CA LEU A 287 0.80 8.34 -11.09
C LEU A 287 1.98 8.63 -10.15
N ALA A 288 1.76 9.41 -9.10
CA ALA A 288 2.79 9.70 -8.08
C ALA A 288 3.32 8.41 -7.43
N ALA A 289 2.42 7.53 -6.97
CA ALA A 289 2.80 6.24 -6.39
C ALA A 289 3.60 5.36 -7.37
N THR A 290 3.29 5.40 -8.66
CA THR A 290 4.03 4.63 -9.67
C THR A 290 5.42 5.22 -9.91
N LEU A 291 5.55 6.55 -9.96
CA LEU A 291 6.86 7.23 -10.08
C LEU A 291 7.79 6.91 -8.90
N ILE A 292 7.25 6.85 -7.68
CA ILE A 292 8.00 6.42 -6.48
C ILE A 292 8.55 5.00 -6.68
N ASN A 293 7.72 4.06 -7.15
CA ASN A 293 8.15 2.68 -7.37
C ASN A 293 9.20 2.54 -8.49
N VAL A 294 9.12 3.36 -9.55
CA VAL A 294 10.17 3.41 -10.59
C VAL A 294 11.48 3.94 -9.99
N GLY A 295 11.40 5.01 -9.17
CA GLY A 295 12.55 5.53 -8.45
C GLY A 295 13.21 4.49 -7.53
N GLU A 296 12.44 3.54 -6.99
CA GLU A 296 12.95 2.45 -6.17
C GLU A 296 13.77 1.41 -6.99
N ILE A 297 13.39 1.17 -8.25
CA ILE A 297 14.24 0.38 -9.17
C ILE A 297 15.56 1.11 -9.42
N ASP A 298 15.50 2.42 -9.69
CA ASP A 298 16.70 3.22 -9.92
C ASP A 298 17.60 3.31 -8.69
N ARG A 299 16.99 3.32 -7.49
CA ARG A 299 17.73 3.18 -6.22
C ARG A 299 18.49 1.87 -6.15
N THR A 300 17.85 0.76 -6.52
CA THR A 300 18.46 -0.57 -6.52
C THR A 300 19.58 -0.69 -7.56
N LEU A 301 19.47 0.02 -8.69
CA LEU A 301 20.48 0.09 -9.74
C LEU A 301 21.55 1.18 -9.51
N ASP A 302 21.50 1.89 -8.38
CA ASP A 302 22.40 3.00 -8.03
C ASP A 302 22.37 4.18 -9.03
N GLN A 303 21.21 4.38 -9.67
CA GLN A 303 20.97 5.44 -10.66
C GLN A 303 20.43 6.70 -9.97
N LEU A 304 21.24 7.33 -9.10
CA LEU A 304 20.83 8.46 -8.26
C LEU A 304 20.16 9.64 -9.00
N PRO A 305 20.64 10.10 -10.19
CA PRO A 305 20.01 11.20 -10.90
C PRO A 305 18.58 10.88 -11.36
N GLN A 306 18.35 9.64 -11.82
CA GLN A 306 17.02 9.17 -12.24
C GLN A 306 16.11 9.02 -11.03
N MET A 307 16.59 8.39 -9.94
CA MET A 307 15.88 8.27 -8.67
C MET A 307 15.42 9.64 -8.16
N GLU A 308 16.32 10.65 -8.16
CA GLU A 308 15.97 12.00 -7.74
C GLU A 308 14.88 12.61 -8.62
N THR A 309 15.02 12.48 -9.95
CA THR A 309 14.06 13.05 -10.91
C THR A 309 12.65 12.48 -10.70
N TYR A 310 12.52 11.15 -10.58
CA TYR A 310 11.23 10.52 -10.38
C TYR A 310 10.61 10.89 -9.03
N ASN A 311 11.41 10.91 -7.94
CA ASN A 311 10.88 11.24 -6.61
C ASN A 311 10.53 12.74 -6.48
N ARG A 312 11.27 13.66 -7.10
CA ARG A 312 10.87 15.08 -7.16
C ARG A 312 9.54 15.26 -7.88
N ARG A 313 9.38 14.59 -9.04
CA ARG A 313 8.13 14.66 -9.77
C ARG A 313 6.96 14.03 -9.01
N ALA A 314 7.21 12.92 -8.31
CA ALA A 314 6.22 12.29 -7.44
C ALA A 314 5.84 13.21 -6.26
N LEU A 315 6.81 13.89 -5.66
CA LEU A 315 6.57 14.85 -4.58
C LEU A 315 5.71 16.03 -5.03
N GLU A 316 6.02 16.65 -6.18
CA GLU A 316 5.22 17.73 -6.76
C GLU A 316 3.75 17.31 -6.93
N ILE A 317 3.51 16.18 -7.62
CA ILE A 317 2.16 15.65 -7.85
C ILE A 317 1.47 15.33 -6.51
N SER A 318 2.19 14.76 -5.55
CA SER A 318 1.64 14.38 -4.25
C SER A 318 1.26 15.60 -3.41
N GLN A 319 2.06 16.67 -3.45
CA GLN A 319 1.76 17.94 -2.77
C GLN A 319 0.51 18.60 -3.36
N GLU A 320 0.41 18.67 -4.68
CA GLU A 320 -0.77 19.18 -5.36
C GLU A 320 -2.03 18.37 -5.06
N ALA A 321 -1.89 17.04 -4.89
CA ALA A 321 -2.99 16.12 -4.59
C ALA A 321 -3.30 15.99 -3.09
N GLU A 322 -2.54 16.65 -2.22
CA GLU A 322 -2.56 16.40 -0.76
C GLU A 322 -2.43 14.90 -0.43
N TYR A 323 -1.69 14.15 -1.25
CA TYR A 323 -1.43 12.73 -1.09
C TYR A 323 -0.35 12.52 -0.04
N VAL A 324 -0.74 12.47 1.24
CA VAL A 324 0.18 12.45 2.39
C VAL A 324 1.18 11.30 2.33
N LEU A 325 0.72 10.08 1.98
CA LEU A 325 1.62 8.93 1.84
C LEU A 325 2.65 9.15 0.73
N GLY A 326 2.24 9.72 -0.40
CA GLY A 326 3.14 10.04 -1.51
C GLY A 326 4.16 11.11 -1.13
N ILE A 327 3.73 12.16 -0.41
CA ILE A 327 4.62 13.21 0.10
C ILE A 327 5.67 12.57 1.03
N ALA A 328 5.22 11.83 2.05
CA ALA A 328 6.12 11.21 3.02
C ALA A 328 7.13 10.27 2.34
N THR A 329 6.66 9.36 1.48
CA THR A 329 7.54 8.37 0.83
C THR A 329 8.53 9.03 -0.14
N ALA A 330 8.07 9.98 -0.97
CA ALA A 330 8.96 10.70 -1.87
C ALA A 330 10.01 11.53 -1.10
N THR A 331 9.62 12.13 0.03
CA THR A 331 10.54 12.88 0.92
C THR A 331 11.59 11.95 1.54
N VAL A 332 11.21 10.75 2.00
CA VAL A 332 12.16 9.71 2.47
C VAL A 332 13.16 9.36 1.38
N ASN A 333 12.68 9.07 0.16
CA ASN A 333 13.54 8.70 -0.95
C ASN A 333 14.50 9.83 -1.37
N LEU A 334 14.05 11.08 -1.30
CA LEU A 334 14.93 12.25 -1.52
C LEU A 334 15.95 12.42 -0.40
N GLY A 335 15.59 12.06 0.83
CA GLY A 335 16.54 11.96 1.96
C GLY A 335 17.63 10.93 1.70
N ASP A 336 17.26 9.72 1.17
CA ASP A 336 18.25 8.72 0.76
C ASP A 336 19.16 9.22 -0.37
N VAL A 337 18.61 9.94 -1.35
CA VAL A 337 19.43 10.62 -2.40
C VAL A 337 20.43 11.61 -1.78
N ALA A 338 19.98 12.44 -0.85
CA ALA A 338 20.85 13.41 -0.17
C ALA A 338 21.96 12.70 0.62
N LEU A 339 21.60 11.64 1.37
CA LEU A 339 22.56 10.84 2.12
C LEU A 339 23.62 10.21 1.22
N ARG A 340 23.22 9.62 0.10
CA ARG A 340 24.14 9.01 -0.88
C ARG A 340 25.01 10.03 -1.62
N LYS A 341 24.57 11.28 -1.71
CA LYS A 341 25.38 12.40 -2.20
C LYS A 341 26.34 12.96 -1.14
N GLY A 342 26.26 12.51 0.10
CA GLY A 342 27.07 12.99 1.23
C GLY A 342 26.48 14.20 1.95
N ASP A 343 25.29 14.65 1.58
CA ASP A 343 24.58 15.75 2.26
C ASP A 343 23.71 15.20 3.40
N THR A 344 24.40 14.76 4.47
CA THR A 344 23.76 14.08 5.59
C THR A 344 22.83 14.97 6.41
N GLU A 345 23.14 16.27 6.52
CA GLU A 345 22.26 17.22 7.22
C GLU A 345 20.94 17.45 6.46
N GLU A 346 21.00 17.57 5.15
CA GLU A 346 19.79 17.64 4.32
C GLU A 346 18.98 16.34 4.39
N ALA A 347 19.64 15.19 4.43
CA ALA A 347 18.97 13.90 4.63
C ALA A 347 18.20 13.87 5.96
N ILE A 348 18.82 14.28 7.07
CA ILE A 348 18.18 14.37 8.38
C ILE A 348 16.98 15.33 8.35
N ARG A 349 17.11 16.48 7.69
CA ARG A 349 16.02 17.44 7.56
C ARG A 349 14.81 16.81 6.85
N LEU A 350 15.04 16.12 5.74
CA LEU A 350 14.00 15.43 4.97
C LEU A 350 13.37 14.27 5.74
N TYR A 351 14.17 13.48 6.45
CA TYR A 351 13.65 12.40 7.30
C TYR A 351 12.78 12.95 8.43
N ASN A 352 13.18 14.03 9.10
CA ASN A 352 12.36 14.64 10.15
C ASN A 352 11.02 15.18 9.61
N GLU A 353 11.00 15.74 8.40
CA GLU A 353 9.76 16.14 7.73
C GLU A 353 8.86 14.92 7.47
N ALA A 354 9.42 13.82 6.97
CA ALA A 354 8.68 12.59 6.71
C ALA A 354 8.20 11.89 7.99
N ILE A 355 8.97 11.94 9.09
CA ILE A 355 8.56 11.45 10.41
C ILE A 355 7.30 12.19 10.87
N ALA A 356 7.33 13.53 10.88
CA ALA A 356 6.19 14.34 11.32
C ALA A 356 4.91 14.07 10.50
N LEU A 357 5.04 13.90 9.18
CA LEU A 357 3.93 13.53 8.29
C LEU A 357 3.39 12.14 8.60
N SER A 358 4.28 11.17 8.84
CA SER A 358 3.92 9.77 9.08
C SER A 358 3.23 9.59 10.44
N GLU A 359 3.69 10.31 11.48
CA GLU A 359 3.04 10.34 12.79
C GLU A 359 1.63 10.94 12.69
N GLY A 360 1.51 12.11 12.06
CA GLY A 360 0.23 12.82 11.91
C GLY A 360 -0.83 12.04 11.12
N ALA A 361 -0.41 11.15 10.22
CA ALA A 361 -1.28 10.33 9.39
C ALA A 361 -1.44 8.87 9.86
N GLY A 362 -0.76 8.45 10.94
CA GLY A 362 -0.80 7.07 11.44
C GLY A 362 -0.13 6.04 10.53
N MET A 363 0.85 6.46 9.71
CA MET A 363 1.55 5.60 8.74
C MET A 363 2.71 4.85 9.39
N LYS A 364 2.41 3.89 10.26
CA LYS A 364 3.38 3.21 11.13
C LYS A 364 4.55 2.55 10.37
N SER A 365 4.31 1.89 9.24
CA SER A 365 5.37 1.26 8.45
C SER A 365 6.36 2.29 7.88
N THR A 366 5.85 3.39 7.33
CA THR A 366 6.69 4.50 6.84
C THR A 366 7.43 5.18 7.98
N LEU A 367 6.76 5.35 9.13
CA LEU A 367 7.35 5.92 10.34
C LEU A 367 8.53 5.07 10.84
N ALA A 368 8.34 3.76 11.00
CA ALA A 368 9.39 2.86 11.45
C ALA A 368 10.62 2.90 10.54
N LEU A 369 10.41 2.82 9.23
CA LEU A 369 11.48 2.93 8.24
C LEU A 369 12.20 4.29 8.32
N THR A 370 11.45 5.39 8.41
CA THR A 370 12.05 6.74 8.39
C THR A 370 12.82 7.03 9.67
N LEU A 371 12.32 6.60 10.83
CA LEU A 371 13.05 6.69 12.11
C LEU A 371 14.38 5.93 12.03
N PHE A 372 14.36 4.72 11.47
CA PHE A 372 15.55 3.92 11.26
C PHE A 372 16.57 4.62 10.37
N LEU A 373 16.17 5.13 9.19
CA LEU A 373 17.04 5.86 8.27
C LEU A 373 17.58 7.18 8.85
N SER A 374 16.77 7.89 9.65
CA SER A 374 17.23 9.07 10.39
C SER A 374 18.26 8.70 11.45
N GLY A 375 18.11 7.55 12.10
CA GLY A 375 19.11 6.97 12.99
C GLY A 375 20.44 6.73 12.29
N ASP A 376 20.43 6.11 11.10
CA ASP A 376 21.62 5.87 10.28
C ASP A 376 22.32 7.19 9.91
N ALA A 377 21.56 8.22 9.51
CA ALA A 377 22.12 9.53 9.16
C ALA A 377 22.77 10.22 10.38
N ASN A 378 22.14 10.15 11.56
CA ASN A 378 22.74 10.66 12.80
C ASN A 378 23.98 9.87 13.23
N TYR A 379 23.95 8.54 13.06
CA TYR A 379 25.12 7.69 13.29
C TYR A 379 26.31 8.09 12.42
N ILE A 380 26.11 8.36 11.13
CA ILE A 380 27.14 8.85 10.20
C ILE A 380 27.76 10.16 10.69
N LEU A 381 26.97 11.06 11.29
CA LEU A 381 27.45 12.31 11.87
C LEU A 381 28.04 12.15 13.29
N GLN A 382 28.17 10.93 13.81
CA GLN A 382 28.62 10.59 15.18
C GLN A 382 27.71 11.15 16.29
N ARG A 383 26.46 11.44 15.98
CA ARG A 383 25.42 11.79 16.96
C ARG A 383 24.82 10.49 17.52
N TYR A 384 25.64 9.76 18.27
CA TYR A 384 25.29 8.38 18.66
C TYR A 384 24.09 8.31 19.60
N ASP A 385 23.94 9.27 20.53
CA ASP A 385 22.79 9.29 21.44
C ASP A 385 21.47 9.54 20.71
N GLU A 386 21.48 10.45 19.74
CA GLU A 386 20.33 10.70 18.86
C GLU A 386 20.02 9.48 17.98
N ALA A 387 21.04 8.83 17.42
CA ALA A 387 20.89 7.63 16.63
C ALA A 387 20.25 6.49 17.44
N ILE A 388 20.73 6.25 18.67
CA ILE A 388 20.20 5.24 19.60
C ILE A 388 18.72 5.53 19.90
N ALA A 389 18.36 6.76 20.24
CA ALA A 389 16.98 7.14 20.51
C ALA A 389 16.06 6.88 19.31
N LEU A 390 16.52 7.20 18.10
CA LEU A 390 15.77 6.96 16.85
C LEU A 390 15.59 5.48 16.55
N TYR A 391 16.63 4.65 16.75
CA TYR A 391 16.53 3.19 16.59
C TYR A 391 15.58 2.57 17.62
N GLN A 392 15.59 3.05 18.86
CA GLN A 392 14.64 2.60 19.90
C GLN A 392 13.20 2.92 19.50
N SER A 393 12.94 4.14 19.02
CA SER A 393 11.62 4.52 18.52
C SER A 393 11.22 3.69 17.30
N ALA A 394 12.12 3.45 16.35
CA ALA A 394 11.87 2.59 15.19
C ALA A 394 11.50 1.15 15.61
N LYS A 395 12.19 0.59 16.59
CA LYS A 395 11.91 -0.74 17.15
C LYS A 395 10.52 -0.78 17.80
N GLU A 396 10.18 0.21 18.63
CA GLU A 396 8.87 0.26 19.29
C GLU A 396 7.72 0.28 18.27
N VAL A 397 7.82 1.14 17.25
CA VAL A 397 6.81 1.19 16.18
C VAL A 397 6.75 -0.12 15.39
N SER A 398 7.90 -0.77 15.16
CA SER A 398 7.99 -2.05 14.45
C SER A 398 7.32 -3.19 15.20
N LEU A 399 7.45 -3.22 16.54
CA LEU A 399 6.77 -4.17 17.43
C LEU A 399 5.25 -3.98 17.39
N GLU A 400 4.77 -2.73 17.34
CA GLU A 400 3.32 -2.44 17.26
C GLU A 400 2.66 -2.97 15.99
N ILE A 401 3.43 -3.12 14.90
CA ILE A 401 2.92 -3.60 13.60
C ILE A 401 3.37 -5.02 13.27
N ASP A 402 4.03 -5.72 14.21
CA ASP A 402 4.57 -7.08 14.04
C ASP A 402 5.52 -7.19 12.82
N HIS A 403 6.35 -6.15 12.59
CA HIS A 403 7.24 -6.08 11.43
C HIS A 403 8.68 -6.49 11.78
N LEU A 404 8.92 -7.79 11.78
CA LEU A 404 10.19 -8.40 12.25
C LEU A 404 11.46 -7.86 11.58
N LEU A 405 11.40 -7.52 10.28
CA LEU A 405 12.58 -6.99 9.58
C LEU A 405 12.99 -5.61 10.11
N TYR A 406 12.03 -4.71 10.31
CA TYR A 406 12.33 -3.37 10.84
C TYR A 406 12.75 -3.46 12.31
N GLU A 407 12.11 -4.32 13.09
CA GLU A 407 12.49 -4.59 14.49
C GLU A 407 13.93 -5.08 14.57
N PHE A 408 14.29 -6.08 13.75
CA PHE A 408 15.65 -6.61 13.69
C PHE A 408 16.67 -5.52 13.34
N ASN A 409 16.44 -4.79 12.24
CA ASN A 409 17.37 -3.77 11.79
C ASN A 409 17.56 -2.67 12.85
N ALA A 410 16.47 -2.17 13.43
CA ALA A 410 16.53 -1.16 14.47
C ALA A 410 17.28 -1.65 15.71
N LYS A 411 17.02 -2.90 16.16
CA LYS A 411 17.68 -3.47 17.34
C LYS A 411 19.19 -3.66 17.13
N VAL A 412 19.58 -4.18 15.98
CA VAL A 412 21.00 -4.39 15.69
C VAL A 412 21.73 -3.05 15.55
N SER A 413 21.14 -2.07 14.87
CA SER A 413 21.74 -0.74 14.75
C SER A 413 21.84 -0.01 16.08
N GLU A 414 20.82 -0.15 16.96
CA GLU A 414 20.86 0.34 18.34
C GLU A 414 22.10 -0.20 19.08
N LEU A 415 22.30 -1.53 19.06
CA LEU A 415 23.41 -2.19 19.76
C LEU A 415 24.78 -1.77 19.22
N VAL A 416 24.88 -1.63 17.90
CA VAL A 416 26.11 -1.15 17.25
C VAL A 416 26.42 0.30 17.65
N ALA A 417 25.43 1.18 17.66
CA ALA A 417 25.60 2.56 18.06
C ALA A 417 25.99 2.68 19.54
N GLU A 418 25.37 1.87 20.42
CA GLU A 418 25.75 1.79 21.84
C GLU A 418 27.21 1.37 22.02
N TRP A 419 27.65 0.34 21.30
CA TRP A 419 29.03 -0.11 21.36
C TRP A 419 30.03 0.95 20.89
N VAL A 420 29.76 1.62 19.75
CA VAL A 420 30.63 2.69 19.23
C VAL A 420 30.64 3.89 20.17
N ALA A 421 29.53 4.18 20.86
CA ALA A 421 29.46 5.20 21.92
C ALA A 421 30.23 4.83 23.21
N GLY A 422 30.87 3.64 23.25
CA GLY A 422 31.71 3.19 24.37
C GLY A 422 30.97 2.34 25.42
N LYS A 423 29.76 1.89 25.15
CA LYS A 423 29.06 0.91 25.98
C LYS A 423 29.55 -0.49 25.63
N GLU A 424 30.03 -1.25 26.61
CA GLU A 424 30.46 -2.62 26.35
C GLU A 424 29.28 -3.54 26.03
N PRO A 425 29.41 -4.39 24.97
CA PRO A 425 28.35 -5.31 24.58
C PRO A 425 28.04 -6.34 25.68
N ASP A 426 26.77 -6.58 25.95
CA ASP A 426 26.32 -7.62 26.90
C ASP A 426 25.90 -8.88 26.12
N LYS A 427 26.26 -10.05 26.63
CA LYS A 427 25.90 -11.36 26.09
C LYS A 427 24.38 -11.55 25.94
N LYS A 428 23.59 -10.95 26.82
CA LYS A 428 22.11 -10.95 26.71
C LYS A 428 21.59 -10.27 25.44
N GLN A 429 22.32 -9.32 24.87
CA GLN A 429 21.96 -8.62 23.66
C GLN A 429 22.03 -9.52 22.42
N LEU A 430 23.00 -10.45 22.42
CA LEU A 430 23.06 -11.47 21.36
C LEU A 430 21.86 -12.42 21.40
N ASP A 431 21.42 -12.80 22.60
CA ASP A 431 20.23 -13.66 22.74
C ASP A 431 18.96 -12.97 22.22
N ILE A 432 18.81 -11.66 22.43
CA ILE A 432 17.70 -10.87 21.85
C ILE A 432 17.73 -10.92 20.32
N ILE A 433 18.91 -10.79 19.71
CA ILE A 433 19.05 -10.91 18.24
C ILE A 433 18.64 -12.32 17.77
N LYS A 434 19.04 -13.36 18.49
CA LYS A 434 18.66 -14.74 18.19
C LYS A 434 17.16 -14.95 18.26
N ASP A 435 16.50 -14.39 19.27
CA ASP A 435 15.05 -14.51 19.47
C ASP A 435 14.28 -13.81 18.34
N ILE A 436 14.72 -12.64 17.89
CA ILE A 436 14.11 -11.92 16.75
C ILE A 436 14.30 -12.70 15.45
N LEU A 437 15.45 -13.34 15.23
CA LEU A 437 15.75 -14.08 14.00
C LEU A 437 15.08 -15.45 13.94
N GLY A 438 14.74 -16.06 15.07
CA GLY A 438 14.17 -17.41 15.13
C GLY A 438 12.94 -17.62 14.22
N PRO A 439 11.93 -16.75 14.25
CA PRO A 439 10.74 -16.88 13.40
C PRO A 439 10.98 -16.80 11.89
N LEU A 440 12.11 -16.23 11.46
CA LEU A 440 12.39 -16.02 10.03
C LEU A 440 12.70 -17.30 9.23
N GLU A 441 12.96 -18.42 9.91
CA GLU A 441 13.28 -19.69 9.22
C GLU A 441 12.14 -20.20 8.33
N ASN A 442 10.91 -19.87 8.69
CA ASN A 442 9.70 -20.35 8.00
C ASN A 442 9.19 -19.40 6.89
N TRP A 443 9.90 -18.31 6.63
CA TRP A 443 9.47 -17.32 5.65
C TRP A 443 10.03 -17.64 4.25
N SER A 444 9.31 -17.17 3.22
CA SER A 444 9.71 -17.37 1.81
C SER A 444 11.03 -16.63 1.49
N ASP A 445 11.68 -17.07 0.42
CA ASP A 445 12.94 -16.49 -0.03
C ASP A 445 12.74 -15.10 -0.64
N SER A 446 13.13 -14.05 0.09
CA SER A 446 13.41 -12.73 -0.47
C SER A 446 14.90 -12.44 -0.38
N PRO A 447 15.46 -11.53 -1.21
CA PRO A 447 16.86 -11.13 -1.07
C PRO A 447 17.19 -10.60 0.33
N GLU A 448 16.29 -9.82 0.93
CA GLU A 448 16.42 -9.28 2.28
C GLU A 448 16.38 -10.39 3.34
N LEU A 449 15.40 -11.28 3.26
CA LEU A 449 15.28 -12.41 4.17
C LEU A 449 16.43 -13.40 4.04
N ASN A 450 16.91 -13.65 2.84
CA ASN A 450 18.08 -14.49 2.63
C ASN A 450 19.33 -13.88 3.27
N ARG A 451 19.50 -12.55 3.20
CA ARG A 451 20.56 -11.85 3.91
C ARG A 451 20.40 -11.97 5.42
N MET A 452 19.19 -11.82 5.96
CA MET A 452 18.93 -12.02 7.40
C MET A 452 19.19 -13.47 7.84
N LYS A 453 18.80 -14.47 7.03
CA LYS A 453 19.10 -15.89 7.27
C LYS A 453 20.61 -16.14 7.25
N ASP A 454 21.34 -15.50 6.34
CA ASP A 454 22.80 -15.58 6.28
C ASP A 454 23.46 -14.92 7.49
N VAL A 455 22.97 -13.76 7.94
CA VAL A 455 23.42 -13.13 9.20
C VAL A 455 23.19 -14.07 10.36
N ARG A 456 21.97 -14.58 10.51
CA ARG A 456 21.64 -15.54 11.56
C ARG A 456 22.58 -16.73 11.55
N ARG A 457 22.76 -17.38 10.41
CA ARG A 457 23.67 -18.53 10.28
C ARG A 457 25.07 -18.17 10.73
N LYS A 458 25.61 -17.03 10.25
CA LYS A 458 26.99 -16.63 10.59
C LYS A 458 27.14 -16.16 12.01
N VAL A 459 26.16 -15.47 12.59
CA VAL A 459 26.15 -15.06 13.99
C VAL A 459 26.09 -16.28 14.94
N LEU A 460 25.26 -17.30 14.56
CA LEU A 460 25.02 -18.46 15.44
C LEU A 460 26.01 -19.59 15.24
N GLU A 461 26.53 -19.80 14.02
CA GLU A 461 27.31 -20.95 13.65
C GLU A 461 28.83 -20.65 13.58
N ASP A 462 29.23 -19.48 13.06
CA ASP A 462 30.62 -19.07 12.98
C ASP A 462 30.79 -17.53 12.90
N PRO A 463 30.86 -16.85 14.06
CA PRO A 463 31.07 -15.40 14.10
C PRO A 463 32.42 -14.96 13.52
N SER A 464 33.38 -15.91 13.40
CA SER A 464 34.72 -15.64 12.87
C SER A 464 34.87 -15.85 11.37
N SER A 465 33.83 -16.36 10.68
CA SER A 465 33.91 -16.66 9.24
C SER A 465 34.08 -15.39 8.38
N ASP A 466 35.01 -15.44 7.41
CA ASP A 466 35.15 -14.37 6.41
C ASP A 466 34.00 -14.39 5.41
N SER A 467 33.24 -13.32 5.35
CA SER A 467 32.14 -13.23 4.43
C SER A 467 32.07 -11.86 3.77
N ASP A 468 32.12 -11.91 2.45
CA ASP A 468 32.16 -10.75 1.55
C ASP A 468 30.77 -10.14 1.28
N LEU A 469 29.88 -10.12 2.27
CA LEU A 469 28.46 -9.83 2.04
C LEU A 469 28.01 -8.42 2.48
N CYS A 470 28.88 -7.44 2.48
CA CYS A 470 28.43 -6.05 2.61
C CYS A 470 27.92 -5.53 1.27
N VAL A 471 26.66 -5.06 1.19
CA VAL A 471 26.09 -4.47 -0.04
C VAL A 471 26.77 -3.16 -0.45
N PHE A 472 27.56 -2.56 0.44
CA PHE A 472 28.42 -1.42 0.10
C PHE A 472 29.79 -1.86 -0.44
N PHE A 473 30.11 -3.16 -0.40
CA PHE A 473 31.25 -3.72 -1.11
C PHE A 473 30.84 -4.01 -2.55
N ASP A 474 31.58 -3.43 -3.47
CA ASP A 474 31.49 -3.75 -4.90
C ASP A 474 32.09 -5.16 -5.10
N GLY A 475 31.24 -6.16 -5.31
CA GLY A 475 31.57 -7.59 -5.27
C GLY A 475 32.57 -8.09 -6.29
N GLU A 476 33.28 -7.27 -7.06
CA GLU A 476 34.13 -7.80 -8.09
C GLU A 476 35.63 -7.42 -8.06
N LYS A 477 36.07 -6.34 -7.45
CA LYS A 477 37.52 -5.98 -7.58
C LYS A 477 38.17 -5.04 -6.56
N SER A 478 37.50 -4.44 -5.62
CA SER A 478 38.16 -3.58 -4.62
C SER A 478 37.50 -3.69 -3.26
N PHE A 479 38.33 -3.90 -2.25
CA PHE A 479 37.96 -3.87 -0.83
C PHE A 479 37.53 -2.45 -0.33
N GLU A 480 37.17 -1.54 -1.23
CA GLU A 480 36.70 -0.20 -0.89
C GLU A 480 35.19 -0.19 -0.67
N CYS A 481 34.80 0.10 0.56
CA CYS A 481 33.41 0.32 0.91
C CYS A 481 32.83 1.49 0.10
N ARG A 482 31.61 1.35 -0.46
CA ARG A 482 30.93 2.46 -1.17
C ARG A 482 30.80 3.71 -0.31
N VAL A 483 30.58 3.53 0.98
CA VAL A 483 30.51 4.62 1.97
C VAL A 483 31.85 5.33 2.07
N GLU A 484 32.97 4.63 1.96
CA GLU A 484 34.31 5.19 1.90
C GLU A 484 34.55 6.00 0.61
N ARG A 485 34.07 5.48 -0.55
CA ARG A 485 34.13 6.19 -1.84
C ARG A 485 33.29 7.47 -1.87
N MET A 486 32.17 7.51 -1.13
CA MET A 486 31.34 8.70 -0.99
C MET A 486 31.89 9.73 0.02
N GLY A 487 33.07 9.50 0.60
CA GLY A 487 33.63 10.34 1.64
C GLY A 487 32.92 10.21 2.99
N LEU A 488 32.03 9.26 3.10
CA LEU A 488 31.35 8.88 4.33
C LEU A 488 32.27 7.89 5.06
N ARG A 489 32.26 7.92 6.36
CA ARG A 489 33.29 7.34 7.25
C ARG A 489 33.69 5.90 7.04
N LYS A 490 34.97 5.63 7.31
CA LYS A 490 35.55 4.28 7.48
C LYS A 490 34.84 3.41 8.53
N GLU A 491 34.15 4.04 9.48
CA GLU A 491 33.47 3.38 10.60
C GLU A 491 31.96 3.25 10.39
N CYS A 492 31.48 3.37 9.17
CA CYS A 492 30.11 3.09 8.88
C CYS A 492 29.88 1.59 8.96
N PHE A 493 29.02 1.14 9.87
CA PHE A 493 28.56 -0.23 9.90
C PHE A 493 27.72 -0.57 8.68
N GLY A 494 27.69 0.34 7.71
CA GLY A 494 26.80 0.28 6.60
C GLY A 494 25.37 0.11 7.08
N ASN A 495 24.43 0.52 6.34
CA ASN A 495 23.05 0.32 6.71
C ASN A 495 22.77 -1.19 6.86
N LEU A 496 22.52 -1.67 8.08
CA LEU A 496 22.25 -3.08 8.39
C LEU A 496 21.01 -3.59 7.66
N TYR A 497 20.08 -2.70 7.33
CA TYR A 497 18.96 -2.96 6.44
C TYR A 497 19.42 -3.58 5.11
N TRP A 498 20.55 -3.15 4.57
CA TRP A 498 21.10 -3.62 3.30
C TRP A 498 22.08 -4.76 3.43
N MET A 499 22.67 -4.93 4.61
CA MET A 499 23.89 -5.69 4.73
C MET A 499 23.78 -7.04 5.36
N GLY A 500 22.67 -7.28 6.01
CA GLY A 500 22.64 -8.48 6.78
C GLY A 500 23.87 -8.64 7.69
N GLY A 501 24.33 -7.53 8.27
CA GLY A 501 25.25 -7.57 9.40
C GLY A 501 26.67 -8.08 9.17
N LEU A 502 27.22 -7.95 7.97
CA LEU A 502 28.52 -8.54 7.64
C LEU A 502 29.62 -7.53 7.34
N CYS A 503 29.40 -6.26 7.70
CA CYS A 503 30.48 -5.30 7.79
C CYS A 503 31.60 -5.82 8.72
N PRO A 504 32.90 -5.61 8.39
CA PRO A 504 34.01 -5.99 9.26
C PRO A 504 33.88 -5.50 10.69
N TYR A 505 33.34 -4.30 10.89
CA TYR A 505 33.09 -3.72 12.21
C TYR A 505 31.98 -4.45 12.98
N PHE A 506 30.89 -4.81 12.30
CA PHE A 506 29.81 -5.61 12.91
C PHE A 506 30.29 -7.00 13.27
N LYS A 507 31.19 -7.58 12.49
CA LYS A 507 31.84 -8.85 12.77
C LYS A 507 32.71 -8.77 14.04
N ASP A 508 33.49 -7.70 14.21
CA ASP A 508 34.27 -7.46 15.43
C ASP A 508 33.35 -7.23 16.64
N PHE A 509 32.23 -6.56 16.46
CA PHE A 509 31.17 -6.38 17.46
C PHE A 509 30.60 -7.74 17.90
N LEU A 510 30.21 -8.62 16.98
CA LEU A 510 29.68 -9.94 17.30
C LEU A 510 30.72 -10.81 18.00
N TYR A 511 31.97 -10.76 17.54
CA TYR A 511 33.07 -11.49 18.18
C TYR A 511 33.30 -11.07 19.64
N ARG A 512 33.11 -9.78 19.94
CA ARG A 512 33.21 -9.25 21.32
C ARG A 512 32.01 -9.63 22.18
N LEU A 513 30.83 -9.81 21.60
CA LEU A 513 29.65 -10.31 22.31
C LEU A 513 29.77 -11.77 22.74
N GLU A 514 30.59 -12.59 22.08
CA GLU A 514 30.77 -14.00 22.39
C GLU A 514 31.88 -14.26 23.43
N LYS A 515 32.78 -13.31 23.63
CA LYS A 515 33.82 -13.37 24.65
C LYS A 515 33.37 -12.83 26.01
#